data_1955bfd48b9a61ee30003a29ec90533b
#
_entry.id   1955bfd48b9a61ee30003a29ec90533b
#
_cell.length_a   1.000
_cell.length_b   1.000
_cell.length_c   1.000
_cell.angle_alpha   90.00
_cell.angle_beta   90.00
_cell.angle_gamma   90.00
#
_symmetry.space_group_name_H-M   'P 1'
#
loop_
_entity.id
_entity.type
_entity.pdbx_description
1 polymer ?
#
loop_
_entity_poly.entity_id
_entity_poly.type
_entity_poly.pdbx_seq_one_letter_code
_entity_poly.pdbx_strand_id
1 'polypeptide(L)'
;MSVQTVDHFFNPSSKEFIHDPVPTLEKLCHEYPISRFDAWQAWLVTGHANITKCLLDSRLSTDFNLWEYAPAKKPIEEMDAFEKLMNNNLFFLDRKNHLRLRKLALPAFSPRIMDQMKQ
;
A
#
# COMPACT_ATOMS: atom_id res chain seq x y z
N MET A 1 14.41 -16.00 16.00
CA MET A 1 14.79 -14.67 15.47
C MET A 1 14.00 -13.64 16.27
N SER A 2 14.68 -12.74 16.97
CA SER A 2 13.99 -11.63 17.66
C SER A 2 13.47 -10.66 16.62
N VAL A 3 12.20 -10.33 16.72
CA VAL A 3 11.58 -9.29 15.88
C VAL A 3 12.19 -7.95 16.25
N GLN A 4 12.76 -7.25 15.29
CA GLN A 4 13.32 -5.92 15.50
C GLN A 4 12.20 -4.88 15.37
N THR A 5 12.07 -4.01 16.38
CA THR A 5 11.18 -2.85 16.32
C THR A 5 11.94 -1.61 15.87
N VAL A 6 11.27 -0.72 15.17
CA VAL A 6 11.89 0.49 14.60
C VAL A 6 11.34 1.80 15.17
N ASP A 7 10.44 1.72 16.13
CA ASP A 7 9.77 2.87 16.77
C ASP A 7 10.76 3.88 17.41
N HIS A 8 11.95 3.41 17.75
CA HIS A 8 12.98 4.24 18.38
C HIS A 8 13.64 5.25 17.41
N PHE A 9 13.53 5.05 16.09
CA PHE A 9 14.10 5.99 15.11
C PHE A 9 13.15 6.30 13.93
N PHE A 10 12.15 5.47 13.68
CA PHE A 10 11.21 5.66 12.58
C PHE A 10 9.93 6.33 13.07
N ASN A 11 9.68 7.54 12.59
CA ASN A 11 8.43 8.26 12.81
C ASN A 11 8.00 8.93 11.50
N PRO A 12 7.04 8.36 10.76
CA PRO A 12 6.61 8.88 9.47
C PRO A 12 5.88 10.23 9.56
N SER A 13 5.48 10.66 10.78
CA SER A 13 4.83 11.95 11.01
C SER A 13 5.81 13.02 11.52
N SER A 14 7.09 12.69 11.68
CA SER A 14 8.08 13.68 12.10
C SER A 14 8.40 14.68 10.99
N LYS A 15 8.72 15.91 11.37
CA LYS A 15 9.09 16.97 10.40
C LYS A 15 10.33 16.59 9.60
N GLU A 16 11.28 15.93 10.24
CA GLU A 16 12.53 15.45 9.65
C GLU A 16 12.25 14.45 8.55
N PHE A 17 11.42 13.43 8.84
CA PHE A 17 11.05 12.42 7.86
C PHE A 17 10.24 13.00 6.69
N ILE A 18 9.28 13.91 6.98
CA ILE A 18 8.48 14.56 5.92
C ILE A 18 9.35 15.44 5.02
N HIS A 19 10.36 16.10 5.58
CA HIS A 19 11.27 16.97 4.83
C HIS A 19 12.27 16.18 3.99
N ASP A 20 12.88 15.16 4.56
CA ASP A 20 13.86 14.29 3.88
C ASP A 20 13.70 12.83 4.34
N PRO A 21 12.86 12.03 3.66
CA PRO A 21 12.63 10.63 4.04
C PRO A 21 13.77 9.68 3.64
N VAL A 22 14.64 10.09 2.71
CA VAL A 22 15.61 9.19 2.05
C VAL A 22 16.55 8.53 3.05
N PRO A 23 17.25 9.24 3.96
CA PRO A 23 18.18 8.60 4.90
C PRO A 23 17.52 7.55 5.80
N THR A 24 16.29 7.83 6.25
CA THR A 24 15.53 6.90 7.10
C THR A 24 15.09 5.66 6.30
N LEU A 25 14.65 5.84 5.06
CA LEU A 25 14.25 4.74 4.18
C LEU A 25 15.44 3.87 3.79
N GLU A 26 16.61 4.45 3.53
CA GLU A 26 17.84 3.71 3.28
C GLU A 26 18.22 2.85 4.48
N LYS A 27 18.18 3.41 5.69
CA LYS A 27 18.43 2.67 6.92
C LYS A 27 17.45 1.50 7.08
N LEU A 28 16.16 1.73 6.88
CA LEU A 28 15.15 0.66 6.90
C LEU A 28 15.47 -0.44 5.88
N CYS A 29 15.82 -0.07 4.64
CA CYS A 29 16.14 -1.05 3.60
C CYS A 29 17.36 -1.92 3.91
N HIS A 30 18.41 -1.33 4.49
CA HIS A 30 19.68 -2.01 4.71
C HIS A 30 19.75 -2.76 6.03
N GLU A 31 19.23 -2.16 7.11
CA GLU A 31 19.41 -2.70 8.46
C GLU A 31 18.15 -3.40 8.98
N TYR A 32 16.96 -2.97 8.51
CA TYR A 32 15.65 -3.43 9.02
C TYR A 32 14.69 -3.80 7.89
N PRO A 33 15.09 -4.68 6.96
CA PRO A 33 14.30 -4.95 5.74
C PRO A 33 12.91 -5.54 6.02
N ILE A 34 12.73 -6.22 7.15
CA ILE A 34 11.45 -6.66 7.67
C ILE A 34 11.46 -6.37 9.18
N SER A 35 10.63 -5.44 9.62
CA SER A 35 10.61 -4.96 10.98
C SER A 35 9.20 -4.68 11.48
N ARG A 36 9.04 -4.61 12.78
CA ARG A 36 7.78 -4.25 13.42
C ARG A 36 7.76 -2.75 13.71
N PHE A 37 6.64 -2.11 13.39
CA PHE A 37 6.33 -0.74 13.79
C PHE A 37 5.12 -0.77 14.72
N ASP A 38 5.39 -0.73 16.01
CA ASP A 38 4.38 -0.97 17.04
C ASP A 38 3.37 0.17 17.15
N ALA A 39 3.78 1.39 16.84
CA ALA A 39 2.89 2.55 16.81
C ALA A 39 1.68 2.35 15.87
N TRP A 40 1.83 1.59 14.79
CA TRP A 40 0.75 1.27 13.85
C TRP A 40 0.30 -0.18 13.91
N GLN A 41 0.81 -0.98 14.86
CA GLN A 41 0.55 -2.42 14.93
C GLN A 41 0.85 -3.15 13.60
N ALA A 42 1.84 -2.66 12.86
CA ALA A 42 2.10 -3.05 11.48
C ALA A 42 3.49 -3.64 11.29
N TRP A 43 3.67 -4.44 10.24
CA TRP A 43 4.95 -4.86 9.72
C TRP A 43 5.39 -3.93 8.61
N LEU A 44 6.60 -3.43 8.68
CA LEU A 44 7.25 -2.71 7.60
C LEU A 44 8.06 -3.70 6.77
N VAL A 45 7.84 -3.68 5.47
CA VAL A 45 8.60 -4.50 4.52
C VAL A 45 9.24 -3.55 3.52
N THR A 46 10.56 -3.60 3.44
CA THR A 46 11.37 -2.76 2.57
C THR A 46 12.26 -3.60 1.65
N GLY A 47 12.83 -2.94 0.65
CA GLY A 47 13.66 -3.59 -0.36
C GLY A 47 12.84 -4.29 -1.46
N HIS A 48 13.22 -4.05 -2.71
CA HIS A 48 12.50 -4.50 -3.91
C HIS A 48 12.15 -6.01 -3.87
N ALA A 49 13.11 -6.86 -3.51
CA ALA A 49 12.89 -8.31 -3.50
C ALA A 49 11.82 -8.75 -2.49
N ASN A 50 11.81 -8.16 -1.29
CA ASN A 50 10.84 -8.47 -0.25
C ASN A 50 9.45 -7.95 -0.62
N ILE A 51 9.37 -6.70 -1.08
CA ILE A 51 8.11 -6.09 -1.54
C ILE A 51 7.50 -6.90 -2.68
N THR A 52 8.31 -7.29 -3.66
CA THR A 52 7.83 -8.12 -4.80
C THR A 52 7.27 -9.44 -4.32
N LYS A 53 7.93 -10.12 -3.37
CA LYS A 53 7.43 -11.37 -2.79
C LYS A 53 6.07 -11.15 -2.10
N CYS A 54 5.93 -10.08 -1.30
CA CYS A 54 4.68 -9.77 -0.62
C CYS A 54 3.54 -9.47 -1.62
N LEU A 55 3.80 -8.68 -2.66
CA LEU A 55 2.80 -8.33 -3.66
C LEU A 55 2.30 -9.53 -4.48
N LEU A 56 3.14 -10.56 -4.63
CA LEU A 56 2.80 -11.78 -5.35
C LEU A 56 2.23 -12.89 -4.44
N ASP A 57 2.32 -12.76 -3.14
CA ASP A 57 1.86 -13.77 -2.19
C ASP A 57 0.33 -13.73 -2.05
N SER A 58 -0.32 -14.83 -2.43
CA SER A 58 -1.78 -14.94 -2.38
C SER A 58 -2.38 -14.98 -0.97
N ARG A 59 -1.54 -15.15 0.06
CA ARG A 59 -1.94 -15.12 1.48
C ARG A 59 -2.10 -13.69 1.99
N LEU A 60 -1.52 -12.71 1.30
CA LEU A 60 -1.65 -11.30 1.61
C LEU A 60 -2.78 -10.68 0.79
N SER A 61 -3.55 -9.81 1.41
CA SER A 61 -4.66 -9.11 0.79
C SER A 61 -4.45 -7.60 0.89
N THR A 62 -4.93 -6.87 -0.12
CA THR A 62 -5.06 -5.41 -0.10
C THR A 62 -6.44 -4.97 0.38
N ASP A 63 -7.34 -5.91 0.66
CA ASP A 63 -8.65 -5.60 1.20
C ASP A 63 -8.53 -5.16 2.67
N PHE A 64 -8.66 -3.87 2.89
CA PHE A 64 -8.58 -3.26 4.20
C PHE A 64 -9.65 -3.79 5.18
N ASN A 65 -10.77 -4.31 4.69
CA ASN A 65 -11.81 -4.86 5.54
C ASN A 65 -11.42 -6.20 6.20
N LEU A 66 -10.35 -6.84 5.75
CA LEU A 66 -9.80 -8.06 6.36
C LEU A 66 -8.85 -7.77 7.51
N TRP A 67 -8.48 -6.51 7.72
CA TRP A 67 -7.62 -6.11 8.82
C TRP A 67 -8.41 -6.11 10.14
N GLU A 68 -7.86 -6.76 11.16
CA GLU A 68 -8.54 -6.94 12.46
C GLU A 68 -8.86 -5.62 13.20
N TYR A 69 -8.11 -4.55 12.89
CA TYR A 69 -8.32 -3.20 13.44
C TYR A 69 -9.07 -2.28 12.46
N ALA A 70 -9.62 -2.82 11.39
CA ALA A 70 -10.38 -2.01 10.44
C ALA A 70 -11.61 -1.39 11.14
N PRO A 71 -11.90 -0.10 10.91
CA PRO A 71 -13.12 0.49 11.43
C PRO A 71 -14.35 -0.23 10.83
N ALA A 72 -15.44 -0.23 11.61
CA ALA A 72 -16.69 -0.83 11.14
C ALA A 72 -17.08 -0.24 9.76
N LYS A 73 -17.43 -1.12 8.83
CA LYS A 73 -17.79 -0.71 7.47
C LYS A 73 -19.09 0.10 7.52
N LYS A 74 -19.03 1.34 7.06
CA LYS A 74 -20.22 2.16 6.90
C LYS A 74 -21.07 1.65 5.72
N PRO A 75 -22.41 1.71 5.82
CA PRO A 75 -23.29 1.51 4.67
C PRO A 75 -22.93 2.50 3.54
N ILE A 76 -23.07 2.06 2.28
CA ILE A 76 -22.71 2.89 1.12
C ILE A 76 -23.47 4.21 1.09
N GLU A 77 -24.70 4.21 1.60
CA GLU A 77 -25.58 5.36 1.68
C GLU A 77 -25.04 6.45 2.63
N GLU A 78 -24.34 6.05 3.68
CA GLU A 78 -23.74 6.93 4.69
C GLU A 78 -22.32 7.39 4.34
N MET A 79 -21.76 6.86 3.25
CA MET A 79 -20.42 7.22 2.78
C MET A 79 -20.45 8.55 2.01
N ASP A 80 -19.48 9.40 2.29
CA ASP A 80 -19.24 10.59 1.46
C ASP A 80 -18.63 10.23 0.09
N ALA A 81 -18.45 11.22 -0.77
CA ALA A 81 -17.92 11.03 -2.12
C ALA A 81 -16.49 10.48 -2.12
N PHE A 82 -15.66 10.91 -1.17
CA PHE A 82 -14.27 10.46 -1.03
C PHE A 82 -14.22 9.01 -0.54
N GLU A 83 -14.99 8.67 0.49
CA GLU A 83 -15.11 7.30 1.00
C GLU A 83 -15.59 6.32 -0.08
N LYS A 84 -16.58 6.71 -0.89
CA LYS A 84 -17.06 5.92 -2.04
C LYS A 84 -15.96 5.72 -3.09
N LEU A 85 -15.20 6.77 -3.39
CA LEU A 85 -14.07 6.69 -4.32
C LEU A 85 -12.99 5.74 -3.79
N MET A 86 -12.61 5.86 -2.52
CA MET A 86 -11.58 5.03 -1.91
C MET A 86 -11.99 3.55 -1.85
N ASN A 87 -13.24 3.25 -1.50
CA ASN A 87 -13.74 1.87 -1.46
C ASN A 87 -13.78 1.18 -2.84
N ASN A 88 -13.86 1.96 -3.92
CA ASN A 88 -13.88 1.45 -5.29
C ASN A 88 -12.52 1.65 -6.01
N ASN A 89 -11.49 2.10 -5.30
CA ASN A 89 -10.18 2.31 -5.87
C ASN A 89 -9.53 0.96 -6.21
N LEU A 90 -8.94 0.88 -7.41
CA LEU A 90 -8.27 -0.32 -7.93
C LEU A 90 -7.22 -0.90 -6.97
N PHE A 91 -6.54 -0.05 -6.19
CA PHE A 91 -5.50 -0.47 -5.25
C PHE A 91 -6.03 -1.22 -4.02
N PHE A 92 -7.28 -0.99 -3.62
CA PHE A 92 -7.88 -1.56 -2.41
C PHE A 92 -8.88 -2.67 -2.71
N LEU A 93 -9.04 -3.03 -3.97
CA LEU A 93 -9.93 -4.11 -4.36
C LEU A 93 -9.27 -5.48 -4.16
N ASP A 94 -10.08 -6.47 -3.85
CA ASP A 94 -9.67 -7.87 -3.82
C ASP A 94 -9.15 -8.34 -5.19
N ARG A 95 -8.38 -9.42 -5.18
CA ARG A 95 -7.72 -9.96 -6.37
C ARG A 95 -8.70 -10.18 -7.55
N LYS A 96 -9.91 -10.65 -7.30
CA LYS A 96 -10.91 -10.95 -8.32
C LYS A 96 -11.44 -9.66 -8.97
N ASN A 97 -11.85 -8.70 -8.16
CA ASN A 97 -12.37 -7.42 -8.63
C ASN A 97 -11.25 -6.57 -9.25
N HIS A 98 -10.06 -6.57 -8.65
CA HIS A 98 -8.87 -5.95 -9.22
C HIS A 98 -8.58 -6.45 -10.64
N LEU A 99 -8.52 -7.77 -10.85
CA LEU A 99 -8.25 -8.35 -12.16
C LEU A 99 -9.33 -7.99 -13.19
N ARG A 100 -10.60 -7.97 -12.77
CA ARG A 100 -11.71 -7.57 -13.64
C ARG A 100 -11.58 -6.12 -14.11
N LEU A 101 -11.37 -5.18 -13.17
CA LEU A 101 -11.25 -3.76 -13.49
C LEU A 101 -9.96 -3.46 -14.26
N ARG A 102 -8.85 -4.11 -13.91
CA ARG A 102 -7.60 -3.98 -14.64
C ARG A 102 -7.74 -4.39 -16.10
N LYS A 103 -8.44 -5.49 -16.40
CA LYS A 103 -8.72 -5.90 -17.79
C LYS A 103 -9.53 -4.86 -18.57
N LEU A 104 -10.44 -4.15 -17.90
CA LEU A 104 -11.22 -3.08 -18.54
C LEU A 104 -10.40 -1.82 -18.77
N ALA A 105 -9.47 -1.48 -17.86
CA ALA A 105 -8.65 -0.29 -17.94
C ALA A 105 -7.46 -0.42 -18.91
N LEU A 106 -6.83 -1.61 -18.99
CA LEU A 106 -5.62 -1.84 -19.78
C LEU A 106 -5.70 -1.39 -21.25
N PRO A 107 -6.81 -1.60 -21.98
CA PRO A 107 -6.90 -1.12 -23.38
C PRO A 107 -6.72 0.38 -23.54
N ALA A 108 -7.19 1.18 -22.54
CA ALA A 108 -7.03 2.64 -22.55
C ALA A 108 -5.56 3.10 -22.38
N PHE A 109 -4.70 2.24 -21.83
CA PHE A 109 -3.26 2.49 -21.64
C PHE A 109 -2.40 1.74 -22.65
N SER A 110 -2.98 1.32 -23.78
CA SER A 110 -2.19 0.66 -24.83
C SER A 110 -1.16 1.61 -25.44
N PRO A 111 0.01 1.11 -25.91
CA PRO A 111 1.04 1.94 -26.51
C PRO A 111 0.50 2.86 -27.61
N ARG A 112 -0.43 2.35 -28.42
CA ARG A 112 -1.07 3.11 -29.50
C ARG A 112 -1.83 4.34 -28.98
N ILE A 113 -2.58 4.20 -27.90
CA ILE A 113 -3.34 5.32 -27.31
C ILE A 113 -2.40 6.29 -26.61
N MET A 114 -1.40 5.77 -25.90
CA MET A 114 -0.39 6.61 -25.24
C MET A 114 0.40 7.45 -26.26
N ASP A 115 0.71 6.92 -27.44
CA ASP A 115 1.40 7.69 -28.49
C ASP A 115 0.50 8.77 -29.11
N GLN A 116 -0.80 8.55 -29.19
CA GLN A 116 -1.76 9.59 -29.63
C GLN A 116 -1.89 10.76 -28.63
N MET A 117 -1.61 10.53 -27.34
CA MET A 117 -1.66 11.58 -26.30
C MET A 117 -0.39 12.46 -26.27
N LYS A 118 0.67 12.10 -26.99
CA LYS A 118 1.93 12.89 -27.10
C LYS A 118 1.85 13.98 -28.15
N GLN A 119 0.77 14.06 -28.92
CA GLN A 119 0.52 15.09 -29.93
C GLN A 119 -0.29 16.25 -29.34
#